data_53f7775bf0e5f0a8d33581819ac98587
#
_entry.id   53f7775bf0e5f0a8d33581819ac98587
#
_cell.length_a   1.000
_cell.length_b   1.000
_cell.length_c   1.000
_cell.angle_alpha   90.00
_cell.angle_beta   90.00
_cell.angle_gamma   90.00
#
_symmetry.space_group_name_H-M   'P 1'
#
loop_
_entity.id
_entity.type
_entity.pdbx_description
1 polymer ?
#
loop_
_entity_poly.entity_id
_entity_poly.type
_entity_poly.pdbx_seq_one_letter_code
_entity_poly.pdbx_strand_id
1 'polypeptide(L)'
;NINSDVDDVSNAMKCSGKETVVLYQPVVGFLINRLQHIILHECYYLIENGVAGPGDIDMSARMMLGPRMCINGLIKQKDISGLKIHADAQRSIVPNLHSIDTPNPMIQNMVKRGECGLGDGKGFYDWSDIDIKNIRSQSGIRLSRLTEFLRDESEKESGVLEPRSRSREELLKE
;
A
#
# COMPACT_ATOMS: atom_id res chain seq x y z
N ASN A 1 2.65 29.71 14.19
CA ASN A 1 3.54 28.60 14.65
C ASN A 1 3.25 27.38 13.77
N ILE A 2 4.24 26.95 12.97
CA ILE A 2 4.03 25.91 11.92
C ILE A 2 3.34 24.65 12.50
N ASN A 3 3.64 24.26 13.71
CA ASN A 3 3.00 23.10 14.34
C ASN A 3 1.49 23.34 14.64
N SER A 4 1.10 24.55 15.05
CA SER A 4 -0.33 24.86 15.29
C SER A 4 -1.11 24.85 13.96
N ASP A 5 -0.52 25.32 12.90
CA ASP A 5 -1.18 25.37 11.57
C ASP A 5 -1.38 23.96 11.00
N VAL A 6 -0.42 23.04 11.24
CA VAL A 6 -0.54 21.63 10.86
C VAL A 6 -1.63 20.93 11.67
N ASP A 7 -1.71 21.19 12.97
CA ASP A 7 -2.75 20.63 13.85
C ASP A 7 -4.14 21.13 13.45
N ASP A 8 -4.29 22.41 13.14
CA ASP A 8 -5.55 23.02 12.69
C ASP A 8 -6.03 22.40 11.37
N VAL A 9 -5.12 22.25 10.39
CA VAL A 9 -5.44 21.58 9.10
C VAL A 9 -5.81 20.11 9.35
N SER A 10 -5.07 19.39 10.15
CA SER A 10 -5.34 17.98 10.47
C SER A 10 -6.71 17.81 11.14
N ASN A 11 -7.05 18.70 12.08
CA ASN A 11 -8.36 18.68 12.75
C ASN A 11 -9.50 18.99 11.77
N ALA A 12 -9.34 19.99 10.91
CA ALA A 12 -10.34 20.32 9.88
C ALA A 12 -10.58 19.16 8.93
N MET A 13 -9.52 18.45 8.53
CA MET A 13 -9.63 17.26 7.66
C MET A 13 -10.34 16.11 8.39
N LYS A 14 -10.01 15.85 9.66
CA LYS A 14 -10.71 14.84 10.48
C LYS A 14 -12.20 15.13 10.61
N CYS A 15 -12.58 16.40 10.85
CA CYS A 15 -13.98 16.81 10.89
C CYS A 15 -14.72 16.52 9.56
N SER A 16 -14.00 16.45 8.45
CA SER A 16 -14.55 16.08 7.14
C SER A 16 -14.48 14.57 6.84
N GLY A 17 -14.16 13.74 7.85
CA GLY A 17 -14.07 12.28 7.73
C GLY A 17 -12.82 11.77 7.01
N LYS A 18 -11.75 12.57 6.96
CA LYS A 18 -10.49 12.21 6.30
C LYS A 18 -9.38 11.98 7.31
N GLU A 19 -8.62 10.91 7.15
CA GLU A 19 -7.39 10.70 7.90
C GLU A 19 -6.23 11.48 7.27
N THR A 20 -5.34 12.00 8.11
CA THR A 20 -4.18 12.78 7.68
C THR A 20 -2.88 12.15 8.15
N VAL A 21 -1.86 12.22 7.29
CA VAL A 21 -0.49 11.83 7.63
C VAL A 21 0.44 13.01 7.39
N VAL A 22 1.19 13.38 8.42
CA VAL A 22 2.16 14.48 8.35
C VAL A 22 3.52 13.91 7.94
N LEU A 23 4.10 14.50 6.90
CA LEU A 23 5.47 14.19 6.49
C LEU A 23 6.41 15.26 7.06
N TYR A 24 7.48 14.82 7.72
CA TYR A 24 8.47 15.74 8.31
C TYR A 24 9.42 16.35 7.28
N GLN A 25 9.51 15.77 6.10
CA GLN A 25 10.31 16.28 4.99
C GLN A 25 9.64 15.94 3.65
N PRO A 26 9.77 16.80 2.63
CA PRO A 26 9.26 16.53 1.30
C PRO A 26 10.04 15.37 0.66
N VAL A 27 9.32 14.50 -0.04
CA VAL A 27 9.90 13.40 -0.81
C VAL A 27 9.09 13.17 -2.08
N VAL A 28 9.75 12.87 -3.18
CA VAL A 28 9.10 12.57 -4.47
C VAL A 28 8.17 11.36 -4.29
N GLY A 29 6.91 11.50 -4.71
CA GLY A 29 5.88 10.45 -4.59
C GLY A 29 5.21 10.40 -3.22
N PHE A 30 5.55 11.25 -2.29
CA PHE A 30 5.03 11.23 -0.92
C PHE A 30 5.13 9.82 -0.29
N LEU A 31 4.41 9.57 0.81
CA LEU A 31 4.47 8.29 1.52
C LEU A 31 3.75 7.17 0.75
N ILE A 32 2.48 7.38 0.42
CA ILE A 32 1.61 6.34 -0.14
C ILE A 32 2.09 5.87 -1.51
N ASN A 33 2.39 6.80 -2.43
CA ASN A 33 2.87 6.42 -3.75
C ASN A 33 4.21 5.68 -3.68
N ARG A 34 5.11 6.07 -2.78
CA ARG A 34 6.37 5.35 -2.60
C ARG A 34 6.16 3.91 -2.13
N LEU A 35 5.32 3.71 -1.11
CA LEU A 35 4.99 2.36 -0.61
C LEU A 35 4.30 1.51 -1.70
N GLN A 36 3.39 2.09 -2.45
CA GLN A 36 2.73 1.40 -3.55
C GLN A 36 3.69 1.04 -4.68
N HIS A 37 4.50 1.99 -5.12
CA HIS A 37 5.40 1.77 -6.26
C HIS A 37 6.54 0.80 -5.96
N ILE A 38 7.06 0.74 -4.73
CA ILE A 38 8.06 -0.27 -4.39
C ILE A 38 7.47 -1.69 -4.44
N ILE A 39 6.23 -1.87 -3.99
CA ILE A 39 5.53 -3.16 -4.11
C ILE A 39 5.27 -3.50 -5.59
N LEU A 40 4.75 -2.56 -6.37
CA LEU A 40 4.48 -2.77 -7.79
C LEU A 40 5.75 -3.07 -8.59
N HIS A 41 6.87 -2.45 -8.25
CA HIS A 41 8.15 -2.68 -8.90
C HIS A 41 8.59 -4.15 -8.77
N GLU A 42 8.46 -4.71 -7.57
CA GLU A 42 8.68 -6.13 -7.31
C GLU A 42 7.64 -7.02 -8.04
N CYS A 43 6.36 -6.65 -8.03
CA CYS A 43 5.33 -7.38 -8.75
C CYS A 43 5.63 -7.51 -10.25
N TYR A 44 6.07 -6.43 -10.88
CA TYR A 44 6.43 -6.45 -12.31
C TYR A 44 7.63 -7.35 -12.58
N TYR A 45 8.62 -7.32 -11.73
CA TYR A 45 9.77 -8.22 -11.80
C TYR A 45 9.35 -9.70 -11.71
N LEU A 46 8.48 -10.04 -10.76
CA LEU A 46 7.98 -11.40 -10.57
C LEU A 46 7.18 -11.89 -11.79
N ILE A 47 6.38 -11.02 -12.41
CA ILE A 47 5.64 -11.34 -13.64
C ILE A 47 6.60 -11.55 -14.80
N GLU A 48 7.53 -10.64 -15.03
CA GLU A 48 8.48 -10.65 -16.15
C GLU A 48 9.39 -11.89 -16.11
N ASN A 49 9.75 -12.35 -14.91
CA ASN A 49 10.56 -13.55 -14.72
C ASN A 49 9.75 -14.84 -14.58
N GLY A 50 8.44 -14.80 -14.80
CA GLY A 50 7.58 -15.99 -14.79
C GLY A 50 7.45 -16.65 -13.41
N VAL A 51 7.69 -15.90 -12.33
CA VAL A 51 7.57 -16.41 -10.95
C VAL A 51 6.11 -16.53 -10.54
N ALA A 52 5.28 -15.55 -10.93
CA ALA A 52 3.84 -15.56 -10.65
C ALA A 52 3.08 -14.77 -11.71
N GLY A 53 1.83 -15.14 -11.96
CA GLY A 53 0.93 -14.39 -12.82
C GLY A 53 0.27 -13.22 -12.08
N PRO A 54 -0.31 -12.23 -12.82
CA PRO A 54 -1.02 -11.10 -12.21
C PRO A 54 -2.12 -11.52 -11.24
N GLY A 55 -2.88 -12.57 -11.57
CA GLY A 55 -3.96 -13.09 -10.73
C GLY A 55 -3.48 -13.66 -9.40
N ASP A 56 -2.35 -14.37 -9.38
CA ASP A 56 -1.77 -14.94 -8.15
C ASP A 56 -1.21 -13.84 -7.25
N ILE A 57 -0.58 -12.82 -7.83
CA ILE A 57 -0.08 -11.65 -7.12
C ILE A 57 -1.26 -10.90 -6.47
N ASP A 58 -2.31 -10.63 -7.22
CA ASP A 58 -3.51 -9.96 -6.72
C ASP A 58 -4.22 -10.78 -5.63
N MET A 59 -4.31 -12.10 -5.79
CA MET A 59 -4.85 -12.98 -4.77
C MET A 59 -4.02 -12.92 -3.49
N SER A 60 -2.69 -13.01 -3.59
CA SER A 60 -1.77 -12.94 -2.45
C SER A 60 -1.86 -11.59 -1.73
N ALA A 61 -1.92 -10.50 -2.50
CA ALA A 61 -2.09 -9.16 -1.95
C ALA A 61 -3.42 -9.01 -1.21
N ARG A 62 -4.53 -9.45 -1.81
CA ARG A 62 -5.89 -9.29 -1.26
C ARG A 62 -6.17 -10.18 -0.05
N MET A 63 -5.67 -11.42 -0.05
CA MET A 63 -6.07 -12.44 0.93
C MET A 63 -5.02 -12.68 2.02
N MET A 64 -3.76 -12.32 1.77
CA MET A 64 -2.67 -12.61 2.71
C MET A 64 -2.02 -11.33 3.26
N LEU A 65 -1.60 -10.40 2.40
CA LEU A 65 -0.91 -9.19 2.82
C LEU A 65 -1.89 -8.10 3.27
N GLY A 66 -2.90 -7.81 2.45
CA GLY A 66 -3.85 -6.72 2.66
C GLY A 66 -4.57 -6.77 4.01
N PRO A 67 -5.18 -7.88 4.42
CA PRO A 67 -5.87 -7.97 5.72
C PRO A 67 -4.97 -7.63 6.91
N ARG A 68 -3.72 -8.07 6.89
CA ARG A 68 -2.73 -7.76 7.95
C ARG A 68 -2.36 -6.29 7.95
N MET A 69 -2.22 -5.68 6.77
CA MET A 69 -1.95 -4.26 6.63
C MET A 69 -3.13 -3.40 7.11
N CYS A 70 -4.35 -3.83 6.82
CA CYS A 70 -5.57 -3.12 7.23
C CYS A 70 -5.75 -3.12 8.76
N ILE A 71 -5.42 -4.22 9.44
CA ILE A 71 -5.62 -4.35 10.90
C ILE A 71 -4.44 -3.76 11.68
N ASN A 72 -3.22 -4.10 11.33
CA ASN A 72 -2.05 -3.75 12.15
C ASN A 72 -1.12 -2.71 11.52
N GLY A 73 -1.33 -2.36 10.26
CA GLY A 73 -0.35 -1.59 9.50
C GLY A 73 0.91 -2.40 9.17
N LEU A 74 1.85 -1.77 8.47
CA LEU A 74 3.08 -2.44 8.01
C LEU A 74 4.10 -2.63 9.14
N ILE A 75 4.27 -1.64 9.99
CA ILE A 75 5.34 -1.60 11.02
C ILE A 75 4.89 -2.29 12.29
N LYS A 76 3.74 -1.94 12.84
CA LYS A 76 3.16 -2.55 14.05
C LYS A 76 3.03 -4.07 13.89
N GLN A 77 2.70 -4.55 12.70
CA GLN A 77 2.69 -5.99 12.39
C GLN A 77 4.06 -6.67 12.64
N LYS A 78 5.18 -5.96 12.46
CA LYS A 78 6.51 -6.53 12.69
C LYS A 78 6.87 -6.63 14.16
N ASP A 79 6.43 -5.67 14.96
CA ASP A 79 6.55 -5.77 16.43
C ASP A 79 5.74 -6.95 16.97
N ILE A 80 4.50 -7.13 16.49
CA ILE A 80 3.63 -8.24 16.90
C ILE A 80 4.23 -9.59 16.54
N SER A 81 4.83 -9.72 15.34
CA SER A 81 5.44 -10.97 14.89
C SER A 81 6.86 -11.23 15.41
N GLY A 82 7.50 -10.24 15.98
CA GLY A 82 8.84 -10.28 16.55
C GLY A 82 9.94 -9.83 15.60
N LEU A 83 10.65 -8.78 15.99
CA LEU A 83 11.68 -8.12 15.17
C LEU A 83 12.87 -9.04 14.87
N LYS A 84 13.21 -9.99 15.76
CA LYS A 84 14.30 -10.94 15.51
C LYS A 84 14.03 -11.80 14.27
N ILE A 85 12.83 -12.39 14.18
CA ILE A 85 12.41 -13.21 13.03
C ILE A 85 12.42 -12.35 11.77
N HIS A 86 11.94 -11.10 11.88
CA HIS A 86 11.92 -10.17 10.76
C HIS A 86 13.33 -9.80 10.30
N ALA A 87 14.27 -9.55 11.22
CA ALA A 87 15.66 -9.25 10.88
C ALA A 87 16.35 -10.43 10.16
N ASP A 88 16.07 -11.66 10.58
CA ASP A 88 16.60 -12.86 9.93
C ASP A 88 16.01 -13.03 8.51
N ALA A 89 14.70 -12.79 8.34
CA ALA A 89 14.06 -12.78 7.02
C ALA A 89 14.63 -11.68 6.11
N GLN A 90 14.89 -10.49 6.63
CA GLN A 90 15.50 -9.38 5.88
C GLN A 90 16.87 -9.77 5.30
N ARG A 91 17.72 -10.46 6.06
CA ARG A 91 19.05 -10.88 5.57
C ARG A 91 18.98 -11.81 4.36
N SER A 92 17.96 -12.67 4.28
CA SER A 92 17.80 -13.63 3.17
C SER A 92 17.01 -13.06 1.99
N ILE A 93 15.99 -12.23 2.25
CA ILE A 93 15.06 -11.76 1.21
C ILE A 93 15.58 -10.49 0.53
N VAL A 94 16.00 -9.49 1.31
CA VAL A 94 16.35 -8.17 0.76
C VAL A 94 17.44 -8.20 -0.32
N PRO A 95 18.52 -8.99 -0.20
CA PRO A 95 19.53 -9.09 -1.25
C PRO A 95 19.03 -9.65 -2.59
N ASN A 96 17.86 -10.28 -2.59
CA ASN A 96 17.25 -10.91 -3.77
C ASN A 96 16.02 -10.14 -4.29
N LEU A 97 15.66 -9.02 -3.69
CA LEU A 97 14.60 -8.15 -4.20
C LEU A 97 15.08 -7.36 -5.41
N HIS A 98 14.13 -7.06 -6.29
CA HIS A 98 14.41 -6.22 -7.45
C HIS A 98 14.75 -4.78 -7.04
N SER A 99 15.94 -4.30 -7.38
CA SER A 99 16.49 -3.02 -6.90
C SER A 99 16.94 -2.07 -8.01
N ILE A 100 16.38 -2.21 -9.22
CA ILE A 100 16.68 -1.30 -10.34
C ILE A 100 15.97 0.03 -10.14
N ASP A 101 16.64 1.14 -10.46
CA ASP A 101 16.16 2.51 -10.32
C ASP A 101 15.44 3.06 -11.57
N THR A 102 15.26 2.24 -12.58
CA THR A 102 14.60 2.59 -13.84
C THR A 102 13.18 2.01 -13.91
N PRO A 103 12.26 2.72 -14.60
CA PRO A 103 10.91 2.19 -14.83
C PRO A 103 10.95 0.84 -15.55
N ASN A 104 10.07 -0.09 -15.15
CA ASN A 104 10.03 -1.43 -15.71
C ASN A 104 9.71 -1.41 -17.22
N PRO A 105 10.54 -2.03 -18.08
CA PRO A 105 10.36 -2.00 -19.53
C PRO A 105 9.07 -2.69 -20.01
N MET A 106 8.58 -3.72 -19.30
CA MET A 106 7.33 -4.41 -19.65
C MET A 106 6.16 -3.45 -19.67
N ILE A 107 6.01 -2.60 -18.62
CA ILE A 107 4.93 -1.60 -18.55
C ILE A 107 5.03 -0.62 -19.72
N GLN A 108 6.23 -0.10 -20.00
CA GLN A 108 6.43 0.84 -21.10
C GLN A 108 6.07 0.21 -22.45
N ASN A 109 6.41 -1.05 -22.65
CA ASN A 109 6.09 -1.78 -23.87
C ASN A 109 4.59 -2.07 -23.98
N MET A 110 3.90 -2.38 -22.88
CA MET A 110 2.43 -2.51 -22.87
C MET A 110 1.77 -1.20 -23.31
N VAL A 111 2.18 -0.07 -22.73
CA VAL A 111 1.66 1.25 -23.11
C VAL A 111 1.91 1.55 -24.59
N LYS A 112 3.10 1.26 -25.12
CA LYS A 112 3.40 1.45 -26.57
C LYS A 112 2.51 0.59 -27.49
N ARG A 113 2.04 -0.56 -27.01
CA ARG A 113 1.09 -1.42 -27.75
C ARG A 113 -0.37 -1.02 -27.57
N GLY A 114 -0.67 0.04 -26.80
CA GLY A 114 -2.03 0.45 -26.48
C GLY A 114 -2.73 -0.43 -25.45
N GLU A 115 -1.98 -1.23 -24.69
CA GLU A 115 -2.49 -2.10 -23.62
C GLU A 115 -2.50 -1.36 -22.29
N CYS A 116 -3.30 -0.27 -22.19
CA CYS A 116 -3.26 0.65 -21.03
C CYS A 116 -4.30 0.31 -19.95
N GLY A 117 -4.89 -0.85 -19.98
CA GLY A 117 -5.79 -1.36 -18.95
C GLY A 117 -7.27 -1.30 -19.31
N LEU A 118 -8.11 -1.12 -18.29
CA LEU A 118 -9.57 -1.23 -18.39
C LEU A 118 -10.20 -0.33 -19.48
N GLY A 119 -9.66 0.88 -19.68
CA GLY A 119 -10.19 1.85 -20.65
C GLY A 119 -9.98 1.41 -22.09
N ASP A 120 -8.90 0.69 -22.36
CA ASP A 120 -8.49 0.23 -23.69
C ASP A 120 -8.84 -1.25 -23.93
N GLY A 121 -9.57 -1.87 -23.00
CA GLY A 121 -10.03 -3.25 -23.09
C GLY A 121 -8.92 -4.29 -22.80
N LYS A 122 -7.69 -3.87 -22.60
CA LYS A 122 -6.55 -4.77 -22.39
C LYS A 122 -5.44 -4.13 -21.54
N GLY A 123 -4.89 -4.93 -20.63
CA GLY A 123 -3.77 -4.58 -19.77
C GLY A 123 -3.15 -5.85 -19.19
N PHE A 124 -2.90 -5.90 -17.88
CA PHE A 124 -2.57 -7.17 -17.20
C PHE A 124 -3.71 -8.18 -17.25
N TYR A 125 -4.92 -7.71 -17.51
CA TYR A 125 -6.12 -8.51 -17.71
C TYR A 125 -6.75 -8.19 -19.06
N ASP A 126 -7.50 -9.15 -19.59
CA ASP A 126 -8.39 -8.94 -20.72
C ASP A 126 -9.71 -8.35 -20.22
N TRP A 127 -10.07 -7.17 -20.71
CA TRP A 127 -11.26 -6.40 -20.32
C TRP A 127 -12.27 -6.27 -21.47
N SER A 128 -12.06 -6.97 -22.60
CA SER A 128 -12.81 -6.77 -23.84
C SER A 128 -14.33 -6.99 -23.68
N ASP A 129 -14.72 -7.97 -22.86
CA ASP A 129 -16.12 -8.35 -22.66
C ASP A 129 -16.70 -7.85 -21.33
N ILE A 130 -16.07 -6.85 -20.70
CA ILE A 130 -16.41 -6.40 -19.35
C ILE A 130 -17.18 -5.08 -19.39
N ASP A 131 -18.27 -5.00 -18.61
CA ASP A 131 -18.94 -3.73 -18.33
C ASP A 131 -18.09 -2.86 -17.38
N ILE A 132 -17.38 -1.91 -18.00
CA ILE A 132 -16.46 -0.98 -17.32
C ILE A 132 -17.18 -0.18 -16.22
N LYS A 133 -18.43 0.27 -16.47
CA LYS A 133 -19.19 1.06 -15.51
C LYS A 133 -19.55 0.22 -14.28
N ASN A 134 -19.96 -0.99 -14.50
CA ASN A 134 -20.27 -1.92 -13.42
C ASN A 134 -19.03 -2.25 -12.58
N ILE A 135 -17.90 -2.57 -13.21
CA ILE A 135 -16.64 -2.85 -12.49
C ILE A 135 -16.20 -1.67 -11.61
N ARG A 136 -16.21 -0.45 -12.15
CA ARG A 136 -15.84 0.75 -11.38
C ARG A 136 -16.81 1.00 -10.21
N SER A 137 -18.10 0.85 -10.45
CA SER A 137 -19.12 1.01 -9.42
C SER A 137 -18.95 -0.03 -8.30
N GLN A 138 -18.84 -1.31 -8.67
CA GLN A 138 -18.67 -2.40 -7.71
C GLN A 138 -17.37 -2.27 -6.90
N SER A 139 -16.28 -1.87 -7.53
CA SER A 139 -15.01 -1.62 -6.85
C SER A 139 -15.14 -0.48 -5.84
N GLY A 140 -15.78 0.62 -6.21
CA GLY A 140 -16.03 1.74 -5.30
C GLY A 140 -16.91 1.35 -4.10
N ILE A 141 -18.00 0.62 -4.33
CA ILE A 141 -18.90 0.14 -3.27
C ILE A 141 -18.15 -0.79 -2.29
N ARG A 142 -17.35 -1.73 -2.81
CA ARG A 142 -16.57 -2.66 -1.97
C ARG A 142 -15.53 -1.93 -1.14
N LEU A 143 -14.83 -0.96 -1.74
CA LEU A 143 -13.84 -0.15 -1.03
C LEU A 143 -14.50 0.69 0.07
N SER A 144 -15.64 1.32 -0.21
CA SER A 144 -16.39 2.10 0.78
C SER A 144 -16.80 1.24 1.98
N ARG A 145 -17.36 0.04 1.72
CA ARG A 145 -17.75 -0.90 2.78
C ARG A 145 -16.57 -1.36 3.63
N LEU A 146 -15.43 -1.63 2.99
CA LEU A 146 -14.21 -2.01 3.73
C LEU A 146 -13.71 -0.85 4.60
N THR A 147 -13.70 0.37 4.05
CA THR A 147 -13.25 1.56 4.80
C THR A 147 -14.17 1.85 5.99
N GLU A 148 -15.48 1.69 5.81
CA GLU A 148 -16.47 1.83 6.88
C GLU A 148 -16.25 0.78 7.98
N PHE A 149 -16.09 -0.48 7.60
CA PHE A 149 -15.78 -1.56 8.54
C PHE A 149 -14.49 -1.27 9.35
N LEU A 150 -13.42 -0.86 8.68
CA LEU A 150 -12.15 -0.55 9.35
C LEU A 150 -12.27 0.64 10.31
N ARG A 151 -13.10 1.63 9.99
CA ARG A 151 -13.39 2.76 10.88
C ARG A 151 -14.14 2.31 12.12
N ASP A 152 -15.20 1.51 11.95
CA ASP A 152 -15.99 0.96 13.06
C ASP A 152 -15.14 0.09 14.00
N GLU A 153 -14.22 -0.71 13.45
CA GLU A 153 -13.29 -1.51 14.26
C GLU A 153 -12.31 -0.62 15.03
N SER A 154 -11.75 0.40 14.39
CA SER A 154 -10.85 1.36 15.05
C SER A 154 -11.53 2.12 16.21
N GLU A 155 -12.80 2.45 16.08
CA GLU A 155 -13.58 3.07 17.15
C GLU A 155 -13.84 2.11 18.32
N LYS A 156 -14.07 0.83 18.06
CA LYS A 156 -14.24 -0.20 19.10
C LYS A 156 -12.93 -0.49 19.84
N GLU A 157 -11.81 -0.44 19.14
CA GLU A 157 -10.48 -0.60 19.74
C GLU A 157 -10.05 0.61 20.58
N SER A 158 -10.74 1.73 20.50
CA SER A 158 -10.38 2.97 21.22
C SER A 158 -10.32 2.84 22.76
N GLY A 159 -10.79 1.73 23.33
CA GLY A 159 -10.64 1.36 24.74
C GLY A 159 -9.40 0.51 25.06
N VAL A 160 -8.68 0.03 24.07
CA VAL A 160 -7.44 -0.74 24.22
C VAL A 160 -6.26 0.22 24.20
N LEU A 161 -5.32 0.05 25.13
CA LEU A 161 -4.09 0.86 25.17
C LEU A 161 -3.28 0.62 23.89
N GLU A 162 -3.37 1.57 22.96
CA GLU A 162 -2.54 1.57 21.76
C GLU A 162 -1.10 1.95 22.12
N PRO A 163 -0.09 1.18 21.68
CA PRO A 163 1.29 1.52 21.92
C PRO A 163 1.68 2.80 21.20
N ARG A 164 2.37 3.70 21.90
CA ARG A 164 2.95 4.90 21.29
C ARG A 164 4.04 4.50 20.29
N SER A 165 4.01 5.04 19.09
CA SER A 165 5.13 4.92 18.17
C SER A 165 6.36 5.66 18.72
N ARG A 166 7.53 5.03 18.62
CA ARG A 166 8.81 5.61 19.02
C ARG A 166 9.25 6.66 18.01
N SER A 167 9.93 7.71 18.49
CA SER A 167 10.51 8.72 17.61
C SER A 167 11.70 8.14 16.80
N ARG A 168 12.09 8.85 15.75
CA ARG A 168 13.26 8.47 14.94
C ARG A 168 14.52 8.39 15.82
N GLU A 169 14.70 9.36 16.71
CA GLU A 169 15.85 9.42 17.63
C GLU A 169 15.87 8.24 18.61
N GLU A 170 14.69 7.78 19.07
CA GLU A 170 14.58 6.59 19.92
C GLU A 170 14.89 5.28 19.16
N LEU A 171 14.58 5.23 17.85
CA LEU A 171 14.82 4.05 17.03
C LEU A 171 16.28 3.92 16.56
N LEU A 172 17.01 5.04 16.43
CA LEU A 172 18.39 5.08 15.93
C LEU A 172 19.45 5.12 17.05
N LYS A 173 19.03 4.99 18.33
CA LYS A 173 20.00 4.82 19.43
C LYS A 173 20.68 3.46 19.29
N GLU A 174 22.02 3.51 19.23
CA GLU A 174 22.89 2.34 19.29
C GLU A 174 22.90 1.68 20.68
#